data_fea51e5b8f8c2e11ccc429da331986d1
#
_entry.id   fea51e5b8f8c2e11ccc429da331986d1
#
_cell.length_a   1.000
_cell.length_b   1.000
_cell.length_c   1.000
_cell.angle_alpha   90.00
_cell.angle_beta   90.00
_cell.angle_gamma   90.00
#
_symmetry.space_group_name_H-M   'P 1'
#
loop_
_entity.id
_entity.type
_entity.pdbx_description
1 polymer ?
#
loop_
_entity_poly.entity_id
_entity_poly.type
_entity_poly.pdbx_seq_one_letter_code
_entity_poly.pdbx_strand_id
1 'polypeptide(L)'
;MPALETELAAERAHLDASREALRRMRERAEDLFATGDQVAGDPFAAETLGRTLARRIADLADNPDTPLFFGRLDIEKHEYHVGRRHVTDTAGEPMVLDWRAPLSRRFYQASAADPQDVDVRRRFGFVKGELTSFEDEHLGRGEEQGTSQILLDEIERPRVGPMRDIVATIQPEQDALVRAEIDESVCVQGAPGTGNPNPGI
;
A
#
# COMPACT_ATOMS: atom_id res chain seq x y z
N MET A 1 -23.15 -8.24 14.02
CA MET A 1 -22.68 -7.03 14.73
C MET A 1 -21.43 -7.33 15.59
N PRO A 2 -21.43 -8.24 16.61
CA PRO A 2 -20.21 -8.45 17.41
C PRO A 2 -19.00 -8.97 16.62
N ALA A 3 -19.19 -9.76 15.57
CA ALA A 3 -18.10 -10.27 14.74
C ALA A 3 -17.38 -9.14 13.97
N LEU A 4 -18.13 -8.22 13.36
CA LEU A 4 -17.57 -7.09 12.62
C LEU A 4 -16.73 -6.16 13.53
N GLU A 5 -17.22 -5.88 14.73
CA GLU A 5 -16.49 -5.05 15.71
C GLU A 5 -15.19 -5.73 16.17
N THR A 6 -15.23 -7.06 16.34
CA THR A 6 -14.05 -7.85 16.72
C THR A 6 -13.00 -7.83 15.60
N GLU A 7 -13.42 -8.00 14.34
CA GLU A 7 -12.52 -7.95 13.21
C GLU A 7 -11.93 -6.54 13.02
N LEU A 8 -12.76 -5.49 13.14
CA LEU A 8 -12.29 -4.11 13.07
C LEU A 8 -11.28 -3.79 14.17
N ALA A 9 -11.50 -4.32 15.39
CA ALA A 9 -10.57 -4.17 16.50
C ALA A 9 -9.23 -4.90 16.22
N ALA A 10 -9.27 -6.07 15.61
CA ALA A 10 -8.05 -6.81 15.21
C ALA A 10 -7.25 -6.03 14.14
N GLU A 11 -7.93 -5.46 13.14
CA GLU A 11 -7.29 -4.66 12.10
C GLU A 11 -6.68 -3.35 12.67
N ARG A 12 -7.34 -2.73 13.65
CA ARG A 12 -6.78 -1.57 14.37
C ARG A 12 -5.53 -1.95 15.17
N ALA A 13 -5.56 -3.09 15.85
CA ALA A 13 -4.39 -3.60 16.58
C ALA A 13 -3.23 -3.89 15.63
N HIS A 14 -3.50 -4.44 14.44
CA HIS A 14 -2.48 -4.63 13.40
C HIS A 14 -1.92 -3.30 12.87
N LEU A 15 -2.77 -2.28 12.70
CA LEU A 15 -2.34 -0.94 12.30
C LEU A 15 -1.39 -0.33 13.32
N ASP A 16 -1.73 -0.41 14.62
CA ASP A 16 -0.91 0.12 15.70
C ASP A 16 0.45 -0.61 15.79
N ALA A 17 0.43 -1.94 15.68
CA ALA A 17 1.65 -2.74 15.65
C ALA A 17 2.52 -2.42 14.42
N SER A 18 1.92 -2.19 13.26
CA SER A 18 2.62 -1.80 12.03
C SER A 18 3.24 -0.41 12.13
N ARG A 19 2.58 0.57 12.76
CA ARG A 19 3.14 1.91 13.04
C ARG A 19 4.32 1.83 14.00
N GLU A 20 4.22 1.00 15.02
CA GLU A 20 5.33 0.73 15.94
C GLU A 20 6.53 0.11 15.21
N ALA A 21 6.29 -0.86 14.34
CA ALA A 21 7.33 -1.47 13.52
C ALA A 21 8.00 -0.46 12.57
N LEU A 22 7.22 0.41 11.93
CA LEU A 22 7.72 1.49 11.07
C LEU A 22 8.62 2.45 11.85
N ARG A 23 8.23 2.83 13.08
CA ARG A 23 9.04 3.68 13.95
C ARG A 23 10.38 3.03 14.27
N ARG A 24 10.39 1.73 14.64
CA ARG A 24 11.64 0.99 14.89
C ARG A 24 12.52 0.88 13.65
N MET A 25 11.93 0.71 12.47
CA MET A 25 12.70 0.72 11.21
C MET A 25 13.38 2.07 10.99
N ARG A 26 12.68 3.17 11.32
CA ARG A 26 13.22 4.51 11.22
C ARG A 26 14.35 4.73 12.24
N GLU A 27 14.15 4.39 13.50
CA GLU A 27 15.18 4.46 14.57
C GLU A 27 16.45 3.73 14.17
N ARG A 28 16.35 2.51 13.64
CA ARG A 28 17.50 1.78 13.11
C ARG A 28 18.22 2.50 11.98
N ALA A 29 17.48 3.16 11.09
CA ALA A 29 18.08 3.94 10.01
C ALA A 29 18.78 5.20 10.54
N GLU A 30 18.23 5.84 11.58
CA GLU A 30 18.83 6.97 12.29
C GLU A 30 20.13 6.56 13.02
N ASP A 31 20.14 5.42 13.71
CA ASP A 31 21.32 4.87 14.36
C ASP A 31 22.43 4.55 13.34
N LEU A 32 22.09 3.94 12.21
CA LEU A 32 23.02 3.68 11.12
C LEU A 32 23.55 4.98 10.49
N PHE A 33 22.72 6.00 10.39
CA PHE A 33 23.14 7.32 9.91
C PHE A 33 24.14 7.96 10.87
N ALA A 34 23.87 7.91 12.18
CA ALA A 34 24.75 8.47 13.22
C ALA A 34 26.12 7.78 13.29
N THR A 35 26.19 6.50 12.91
CA THR A 35 27.44 5.69 12.95
C THR A 35 28.10 5.51 11.58
N GLY A 36 27.44 5.97 10.50
CA GLY A 36 27.83 5.69 9.10
C GLY A 36 29.24 6.16 8.73
N ASP A 37 29.66 7.30 9.25
CA ASP A 37 31.01 7.85 9.00
C ASP A 37 32.14 6.96 9.57
N GLN A 38 31.84 6.15 10.59
CA GLN A 38 32.79 5.22 11.20
C GLN A 38 32.91 3.89 10.43
N VAL A 39 31.90 3.58 9.60
CA VAL A 39 31.81 2.32 8.85
C VAL A 39 32.28 2.48 7.41
N ALA A 40 32.15 3.67 6.84
CA ALA A 40 32.54 3.94 5.46
C ALA A 40 34.06 4.02 5.32
N GLY A 41 34.62 3.23 4.43
CA GLY A 41 36.07 3.11 4.23
C GLY A 41 36.73 4.32 3.55
N ASP A 42 35.93 5.24 2.95
CA ASP A 42 36.39 6.46 2.30
C ASP A 42 35.32 7.57 2.31
N PRO A 43 35.71 8.84 2.10
CA PRO A 43 34.78 9.98 2.16
C PRO A 43 33.64 9.94 1.14
N PHE A 44 33.86 9.39 -0.05
CA PHE A 44 32.83 9.30 -1.09
C PHE A 44 31.78 8.25 -0.73
N ALA A 45 32.21 7.10 -0.21
CA ALA A 45 31.32 6.07 0.30
C ALA A 45 30.50 6.59 1.49
N ALA A 46 31.12 7.35 2.40
CA ALA A 46 30.46 7.99 3.55
C ALA A 46 29.35 8.96 3.09
N GLU A 47 29.65 9.84 2.13
CA GLU A 47 28.65 10.79 1.60
C GLU A 47 27.49 10.09 0.89
N THR A 48 27.77 9.04 0.12
CA THR A 48 26.74 8.27 -0.59
C THR A 48 25.85 7.52 0.38
N LEU A 49 26.43 6.86 1.39
CA LEU A 49 25.71 6.19 2.46
C LEU A 49 24.85 7.17 3.24
N GLY A 50 25.41 8.33 3.63
CA GLY A 50 24.69 9.38 4.34
C GLY A 50 23.47 9.88 3.57
N ARG A 51 23.59 10.16 2.28
CA ARG A 51 22.44 10.56 1.44
C ARG A 51 21.37 9.47 1.34
N THR A 52 21.79 8.22 1.20
CA THR A 52 20.88 7.07 1.12
C THR A 52 20.10 6.89 2.42
N LEU A 53 20.80 6.95 3.56
CA LEU A 53 20.16 6.82 4.87
C LEU A 53 19.26 8.00 5.20
N ALA A 54 19.65 9.25 4.88
CA ALA A 54 18.81 10.43 5.07
C ALA A 54 17.51 10.31 4.27
N ARG A 55 17.57 9.85 3.02
CA ARG A 55 16.39 9.57 2.20
C ARG A 55 15.53 8.46 2.83
N ARG A 56 16.16 7.38 3.29
CA ARG A 56 15.46 6.27 3.96
C ARG A 56 14.72 6.74 5.22
N ILE A 57 15.36 7.56 6.05
CA ILE A 57 14.75 8.13 7.27
C ILE A 57 13.52 8.99 6.91
N ALA A 58 13.64 9.81 5.87
CA ALA A 58 12.51 10.62 5.38
C ALA A 58 11.38 9.75 4.84
N ASP A 59 11.70 8.69 4.09
CA ASP A 59 10.72 7.75 3.55
C ASP A 59 10.02 6.94 4.66
N LEU A 60 10.66 6.72 5.81
CA LEU A 60 10.11 6.01 6.96
C LEU A 60 9.36 6.93 7.95
N ALA A 61 9.27 8.25 7.67
CA ALA A 61 8.51 9.16 8.51
C ALA A 61 7.01 8.79 8.51
N ASP A 62 6.45 8.49 9.68
CA ASP A 62 5.03 8.23 9.80
C ASP A 62 4.22 9.53 9.73
N ASN A 63 3.07 9.46 9.08
CA ASN A 63 2.06 10.51 9.12
C ASN A 63 0.76 9.90 9.66
N PRO A 64 0.36 10.23 10.90
CA PRO A 64 -0.82 9.66 11.54
C PRO A 64 -2.11 9.84 10.73
N ASP A 65 -2.23 10.94 9.98
CA ASP A 65 -3.41 11.24 9.18
C ASP A 65 -3.49 10.45 7.88
N THR A 66 -2.41 9.71 7.53
CA THR A 66 -2.33 8.93 6.29
C THR A 66 -2.42 7.45 6.61
N PRO A 67 -3.27 6.68 5.90
CA PRO A 67 -3.33 5.23 6.03
C PRO A 67 -1.97 4.58 5.75
N LEU A 68 -1.52 3.69 6.65
CA LEU A 68 -0.28 2.92 6.45
C LEU A 68 -0.51 1.80 5.44
N PHE A 69 -1.68 1.18 5.48
CA PHE A 69 -2.17 0.24 4.48
C PHE A 69 -3.59 0.61 4.05
N PHE A 70 -4.05 0.10 2.93
CA PHE A 70 -5.37 0.40 2.37
C PHE A 70 -6.13 -0.86 1.95
N GLY A 71 -5.46 -2.01 1.98
CA GLY A 71 -6.07 -3.28 1.65
C GLY A 71 -5.39 -4.46 2.30
N ARG A 72 -6.04 -5.62 2.21
CA ARG A 72 -5.54 -6.93 2.63
C ARG A 72 -5.93 -7.98 1.60
N LEU A 73 -5.04 -8.93 1.38
CA LEU A 73 -5.26 -10.14 0.59
C LEU A 73 -5.19 -11.35 1.50
N ASP A 74 -6.18 -12.20 1.46
CA ASP A 74 -6.18 -13.51 2.10
C ASP A 74 -5.86 -14.55 1.02
N ILE A 75 -4.72 -15.21 1.15
CA ILE A 75 -4.20 -16.20 0.20
C ILE A 75 -3.73 -17.41 1.01
N GLU A 76 -4.26 -18.59 0.75
CA GLU A 76 -3.83 -19.84 1.41
C GLU A 76 -3.75 -19.75 2.93
N LYS A 77 -4.71 -19.10 3.58
CA LYS A 77 -4.79 -18.87 5.04
C LYS A 77 -3.75 -17.86 5.59
N HIS A 78 -3.04 -17.14 4.73
CA HIS A 78 -2.16 -16.05 5.12
C HIS A 78 -2.82 -14.72 4.78
N GLU A 79 -2.63 -13.75 5.66
CA GLU A 79 -3.13 -12.39 5.50
C GLU A 79 -1.97 -11.46 5.12
N TYR A 80 -2.11 -10.72 4.01
CA TYR A 80 -1.09 -9.80 3.51
C TYR A 80 -1.68 -8.40 3.40
N HIS A 81 -1.31 -7.52 4.32
CA HIS A 81 -1.71 -6.12 4.25
C HIS A 81 -0.91 -5.39 3.16
N VAL A 82 -1.62 -4.63 2.32
CA VAL A 82 -1.06 -3.89 1.19
C VAL A 82 -1.10 -2.40 1.48
N GLY A 83 0.04 -1.76 1.40
CA GLY A 83 0.18 -0.34 1.68
C GLY A 83 1.19 0.37 0.80
N ARG A 84 1.52 1.61 1.17
CA ARG A 84 2.45 2.45 0.40
C ARG A 84 3.91 2.12 0.63
N ARG A 85 4.22 1.40 1.70
CA ARG A 85 5.58 1.12 2.15
C ARG A 85 5.67 -0.31 2.65
N HIS A 86 6.83 -0.91 2.46
CA HIS A 86 7.13 -2.18 3.08
C HIS A 86 7.49 -1.97 4.55
N VAL A 87 6.77 -2.62 5.44
CA VAL A 87 7.01 -2.60 6.88
C VAL A 87 7.24 -4.02 7.36
N THR A 88 8.32 -4.22 8.13
CA THR A 88 8.67 -5.52 8.72
C THR A 88 8.74 -5.41 10.23
N ASP A 89 8.45 -6.49 10.90
CA ASP A 89 8.66 -6.61 12.34
C ASP A 89 10.16 -6.79 12.69
N THR A 90 10.45 -7.09 13.95
CA THR A 90 11.82 -7.31 14.43
C THR A 90 12.42 -8.62 13.95
N ALA A 91 11.60 -9.61 13.56
CA ALA A 91 12.03 -10.88 12.99
C ALA A 91 12.27 -10.78 11.46
N GLY A 92 11.85 -9.67 10.84
CA GLY A 92 11.90 -9.47 9.38
C GLY A 92 10.64 -9.93 8.66
N GLU A 93 9.61 -10.36 9.40
CA GLU A 93 8.34 -10.76 8.80
C GLU A 93 7.56 -9.53 8.31
N PRO A 94 6.95 -9.61 7.11
CA PRO A 94 6.23 -8.49 6.53
C PRO A 94 4.92 -8.21 7.27
N MET A 95 4.79 -7.03 7.85
CA MET A 95 3.55 -6.52 8.44
C MET A 95 2.72 -5.75 7.43
N VAL A 96 3.37 -5.03 6.51
CA VAL A 96 2.74 -4.35 5.37
C VAL A 96 3.61 -4.57 4.13
N LEU A 97 3.01 -5.02 3.06
CA LEU A 97 3.66 -5.14 1.75
C LEU A 97 3.53 -3.83 0.98
N ASP A 98 4.62 -3.39 0.36
CA ASP A 98 4.55 -2.29 -0.60
C ASP A 98 3.65 -2.69 -1.79
N TRP A 99 2.80 -1.77 -2.23
CA TRP A 99 1.89 -1.99 -3.36
C TRP A 99 2.63 -2.37 -4.66
N ARG A 100 3.91 -2.03 -4.78
CA ARG A 100 4.76 -2.38 -5.93
C ARG A 100 5.24 -3.83 -5.89
N ALA A 101 5.14 -4.50 -4.75
CA ALA A 101 5.57 -5.89 -4.62
C ALA A 101 4.78 -6.80 -5.58
N PRO A 102 5.41 -7.85 -6.13
CA PRO A 102 4.73 -8.77 -7.06
C PRO A 102 3.43 -9.36 -6.51
N LEU A 103 3.41 -9.73 -5.22
CA LEU A 103 2.21 -10.28 -4.57
C LEU A 103 1.10 -9.23 -4.46
N SER A 104 1.43 -7.97 -4.18
CA SER A 104 0.47 -6.88 -4.06
C SER A 104 -0.25 -6.57 -5.38
N ARG A 105 0.28 -7.00 -6.53
CA ARG A 105 -0.35 -6.88 -7.84
C ARG A 105 -1.71 -7.54 -7.88
N ARG A 106 -1.89 -8.67 -7.17
CA ARG A 106 -3.15 -9.40 -7.06
C ARG A 106 -4.27 -8.54 -6.45
N PHE A 107 -3.93 -7.56 -5.60
CA PHE A 107 -4.90 -6.63 -5.02
C PHE A 107 -5.66 -5.82 -6.10
N TYR A 108 -4.99 -5.50 -7.20
CA TYR A 108 -5.55 -4.73 -8.30
C TYR A 108 -6.15 -5.61 -9.40
N GLN A 109 -5.54 -6.74 -9.68
CA GLN A 109 -5.83 -7.55 -10.87
C GLN A 109 -6.72 -8.75 -10.61
N ALA A 110 -6.72 -9.31 -9.39
CA ALA A 110 -7.60 -10.43 -9.08
C ALA A 110 -9.07 -10.04 -9.24
N SER A 111 -9.86 -10.94 -9.81
CA SER A 111 -11.28 -10.76 -10.05
C SER A 111 -12.04 -12.07 -9.79
N ALA A 112 -13.36 -12.04 -9.75
CA ALA A 112 -14.17 -13.25 -9.64
C ALA A 112 -13.97 -14.24 -10.81
N ALA A 113 -13.58 -13.71 -12.00
CA ALA A 113 -13.27 -14.53 -13.17
C ALA A 113 -11.85 -15.12 -13.14
N ASP A 114 -10.89 -14.41 -12.52
CA ASP A 114 -9.50 -14.83 -12.31
C ASP A 114 -9.06 -14.44 -10.89
N PRO A 115 -9.33 -15.28 -9.88
CA PRO A 115 -9.03 -15.00 -8.49
C PRO A 115 -7.53 -14.92 -8.16
N GLN A 116 -6.65 -15.48 -8.98
CA GLN A 116 -5.20 -15.50 -8.76
C GLN A 116 -4.80 -16.01 -7.35
N ASP A 117 -5.43 -17.08 -6.88
CA ASP A 117 -5.30 -17.68 -5.54
C ASP A 117 -5.72 -16.75 -4.37
N VAL A 118 -6.41 -15.64 -4.64
CA VAL A 118 -6.95 -14.76 -3.61
C VAL A 118 -8.32 -15.27 -3.18
N ASP A 119 -8.46 -15.62 -1.92
CA ASP A 119 -9.74 -16.03 -1.32
C ASP A 119 -10.60 -14.81 -1.01
N VAL A 120 -9.99 -13.82 -0.33
CA VAL A 120 -10.66 -12.57 0.07
C VAL A 120 -9.77 -11.38 -0.26
N ARG A 121 -10.35 -10.37 -0.86
CA ARG A 121 -9.78 -9.02 -0.96
C ARG A 121 -10.52 -8.09 -0.04
N ARG A 122 -9.84 -7.56 0.99
CA ARG A 122 -10.38 -6.58 1.93
C ARG A 122 -9.90 -5.19 1.58
N ARG A 123 -10.82 -4.23 1.52
CA ARG A 123 -10.53 -2.79 1.40
C ARG A 123 -10.83 -2.11 2.72
N PHE A 124 -10.01 -1.13 3.09
CA PHE A 124 -10.15 -0.42 4.35
C PHE A 124 -10.60 1.02 4.14
N GLY A 125 -11.58 1.46 4.93
CA GLY A 125 -12.04 2.83 5.00
C GLY A 125 -11.38 3.57 6.18
N PHE A 126 -10.84 4.76 5.88
CA PHE A 126 -10.15 5.59 6.88
C PHE A 126 -10.75 7.00 6.93
N VAL A 127 -10.84 7.55 8.13
CA VAL A 127 -11.20 8.96 8.37
C VAL A 127 -10.11 9.57 9.25
N LYS A 128 -9.39 10.55 8.73
CA LYS A 128 -8.28 11.23 9.43
C LYS A 128 -7.25 10.26 10.04
N GLY A 129 -6.88 9.25 9.27
CA GLY A 129 -5.90 8.23 9.70
C GLY A 129 -6.45 7.13 10.61
N GLU A 130 -7.68 7.23 11.09
CA GLU A 130 -8.35 6.20 11.88
C GLU A 130 -9.05 5.20 10.97
N LEU A 131 -8.85 3.91 11.22
CA LEU A 131 -9.54 2.82 10.54
C LEU A 131 -10.99 2.74 11.04
N THR A 132 -11.95 3.03 10.16
CA THR A 132 -13.38 3.14 10.50
C THR A 132 -14.24 2.01 9.98
N SER A 133 -13.85 1.41 8.84
CA SER A 133 -14.64 0.38 8.16
C SER A 133 -13.77 -0.51 7.29
N PHE A 134 -14.32 -1.62 6.86
CA PHE A 134 -13.75 -2.46 5.81
C PHE A 134 -14.85 -3.09 4.95
N GLU A 135 -14.50 -3.50 3.75
CA GLU A 135 -15.33 -4.27 2.83
C GLU A 135 -14.56 -5.49 2.33
N ASP A 136 -15.21 -6.66 2.39
CA ASP A 136 -14.66 -7.93 1.93
C ASP A 136 -15.27 -8.31 0.60
N GLU A 137 -14.42 -8.68 -0.35
CA GLU A 137 -14.78 -9.25 -1.63
C GLU A 137 -14.26 -10.69 -1.70
N HIS A 138 -15.18 -11.66 -1.75
CA HIS A 138 -14.88 -13.09 -1.78
C HIS A 138 -14.65 -13.57 -3.21
N LEU A 139 -13.43 -13.49 -3.70
CA LEU A 139 -13.07 -13.85 -5.08
C LEU A 139 -13.12 -15.36 -5.31
N GLY A 140 -12.71 -16.16 -4.32
CA GLY A 140 -12.70 -17.62 -4.40
C GLY A 140 -14.09 -18.27 -4.53
N ARG A 141 -15.16 -17.52 -4.25
CA ARG A 141 -16.55 -18.00 -4.36
C ARG A 141 -17.26 -17.57 -5.64
N GLY A 142 -16.59 -16.80 -6.52
CA GLY A 142 -17.19 -16.28 -7.73
C GLY A 142 -18.35 -15.30 -7.49
N GLU A 143 -18.43 -14.71 -6.31
CA GLU A 143 -19.42 -13.68 -6.00
C GLU A 143 -19.01 -12.37 -6.65
N GLU A 144 -19.71 -11.97 -7.72
CA GLU A 144 -19.62 -10.62 -8.24
C GLU A 144 -20.27 -9.67 -7.21
N GLN A 145 -19.46 -9.07 -6.35
CA GLN A 145 -19.92 -7.93 -5.56
C GLN A 145 -19.92 -6.68 -6.45
N GLY A 146 -20.93 -5.84 -6.25
CA GLY A 146 -21.00 -4.54 -6.91
C GLY A 146 -19.77 -3.67 -6.59
N THR A 147 -19.69 -2.51 -7.21
CA THR A 147 -18.57 -1.58 -6.98
C THR A 147 -18.43 -1.25 -5.50
N SER A 148 -17.24 -1.43 -4.94
CA SER A 148 -16.93 -1.14 -3.54
C SER A 148 -17.28 0.30 -3.18
N GLN A 149 -18.07 0.52 -2.12
CA GLN A 149 -18.42 1.85 -1.65
C GLN A 149 -17.19 2.59 -1.11
N ILE A 150 -16.28 1.89 -0.42
CA ILE A 150 -15.02 2.45 0.04
C ILE A 150 -14.19 2.98 -1.14
N LEU A 151 -14.14 2.23 -2.25
CA LEU A 151 -13.42 2.66 -3.45
C LEU A 151 -14.07 3.91 -4.06
N LEU A 152 -15.40 3.95 -4.15
CA LEU A 152 -16.14 5.11 -4.67
C LEU A 152 -15.91 6.35 -3.78
N ASP A 153 -16.05 6.20 -2.48
CA ASP A 153 -15.83 7.28 -1.51
C ASP A 153 -14.40 7.84 -1.59
N GLU A 154 -13.40 6.97 -1.83
CA GLU A 154 -12.01 7.41 -1.98
C GLU A 154 -11.78 8.14 -3.31
N ILE A 155 -12.43 7.72 -4.40
CA ILE A 155 -12.37 8.40 -5.70
C ILE A 155 -13.04 9.77 -5.63
N GLU A 156 -14.22 9.86 -5.00
CA GLU A 156 -15.02 11.08 -4.90
C GLU A 156 -14.51 12.08 -3.86
N ARG A 157 -13.65 11.65 -2.94
CA ARG A 157 -13.15 12.50 -1.87
C ARG A 157 -12.45 13.74 -2.42
N PRO A 158 -12.80 14.97 -1.96
CA PRO A 158 -12.20 16.20 -2.45
C PRO A 158 -10.67 16.20 -2.36
N ARG A 159 -10.01 16.58 -3.46
CA ARG A 159 -8.56 16.69 -3.54
C ARG A 159 -8.12 18.01 -2.91
N VAL A 160 -7.96 18.03 -1.60
CA VAL A 160 -7.48 19.19 -0.85
C VAL A 160 -6.03 18.94 -0.44
N GLY A 161 -5.09 19.79 -0.87
CA GLY A 161 -3.68 19.69 -0.50
C GLY A 161 -2.74 19.25 -1.63
N PRO A 162 -1.47 18.94 -1.32
CA PRO A 162 -0.51 18.41 -2.28
C PRO A 162 -1.03 17.11 -2.92
N MET A 163 -0.55 16.83 -4.14
CA MET A 163 -1.01 15.72 -4.98
C MET A 163 -1.24 14.44 -4.16
N ARG A 164 -2.48 13.99 -4.12
CA ARG A 164 -2.88 12.83 -3.33
C ARG A 164 -2.36 11.57 -3.97
N ASP A 165 -1.82 10.71 -3.15
CA ASP A 165 -1.43 9.38 -3.57
C ASP A 165 -2.67 8.55 -3.94
N ILE A 166 -2.78 8.16 -5.20
CA ILE A 166 -3.91 7.42 -5.78
C ILE A 166 -3.77 5.91 -5.66
N VAL A 167 -2.77 5.41 -4.95
CA VAL A 167 -2.41 3.98 -4.92
C VAL A 167 -3.60 3.09 -4.51
N ALA A 168 -4.45 3.55 -3.61
CA ALA A 168 -5.62 2.80 -3.16
C ALA A 168 -6.74 2.70 -4.22
N THR A 169 -6.69 3.55 -5.25
CA THR A 169 -7.75 3.68 -6.28
C THR A 169 -7.29 3.28 -7.67
N ILE A 170 -6.09 2.74 -7.81
CA ILE A 170 -5.58 2.24 -9.09
C ILE A 170 -6.52 1.13 -9.61
N GLN A 171 -6.96 1.28 -10.85
CA GLN A 171 -7.75 0.28 -11.55
C GLN A 171 -6.82 -0.76 -12.24
N PRO A 172 -7.32 -1.97 -12.59
CA PRO A 172 -6.49 -3.03 -13.20
C PRO A 172 -5.74 -2.57 -14.45
N GLU A 173 -6.37 -1.77 -15.30
CA GLU A 173 -5.78 -1.24 -16.54
C GLU A 173 -4.67 -0.23 -16.26
N GLN A 174 -4.86 0.60 -15.22
CA GLN A 174 -3.84 1.54 -14.75
C GLN A 174 -2.65 0.82 -14.13
N ASP A 175 -2.89 -0.22 -13.33
CA ASP A 175 -1.84 -1.06 -12.75
C ASP A 175 -1.00 -1.72 -13.83
N ALA A 176 -1.62 -2.23 -14.89
CA ALA A 176 -0.93 -2.82 -16.03
C ALA A 176 0.00 -1.79 -16.72
N LEU A 177 -0.47 -0.56 -16.92
CA LEU A 177 0.34 0.52 -17.53
C LEU A 177 1.52 0.94 -16.63
N VAL A 178 1.29 1.09 -15.33
CA VAL A 178 2.33 1.51 -14.37
C VAL A 178 3.45 0.47 -14.27
N ARG A 179 3.14 -0.81 -14.51
CA ARG A 179 4.10 -1.92 -14.43
C ARG A 179 4.62 -2.39 -15.78
N ALA A 180 4.19 -1.77 -16.89
CA ALA A 180 4.69 -2.11 -18.22
C ALA A 180 6.20 -1.90 -18.32
N GLU A 181 6.87 -2.76 -19.08
CA GLU A 181 8.28 -2.57 -19.43
C GLU A 181 8.45 -1.30 -20.26
N ILE A 182 9.60 -0.60 -20.10
CA ILE A 182 9.88 0.66 -20.79
C ILE A 182 10.49 0.38 -22.18
N ASP A 183 10.03 -0.65 -22.86
CA ASP A 183 10.57 -1.05 -24.16
C ASP A 183 9.96 -0.22 -25.31
N GLU A 184 8.76 0.33 -25.09
CA GLU A 184 8.01 1.10 -26.08
C GLU A 184 7.43 2.39 -25.50
N SER A 185 7.25 3.39 -26.34
CA SER A 185 6.56 4.62 -25.96
C SER A 185 5.06 4.35 -25.85
N VAL A 186 4.48 4.55 -24.67
CA VAL A 186 3.04 4.41 -24.43
C VAL A 186 2.39 5.79 -24.47
N CYS A 187 1.37 5.94 -25.33
CA CYS A 187 0.53 7.13 -25.38
C CYS A 187 -0.78 6.85 -24.64
N VAL A 188 -1.03 7.55 -23.52
CA VAL A 188 -2.26 7.46 -22.75
C VAL A 188 -3.17 8.63 -23.14
N GLN A 189 -4.34 8.33 -23.73
CA GLN A 189 -5.34 9.32 -24.09
C GLN A 189 -6.52 9.25 -23.12
N GLY A 190 -6.89 10.37 -22.51
CA GLY A 190 -8.04 10.48 -21.63
C GLY A 190 -8.58 11.90 -21.60
N ALA A 191 -9.87 12.07 -21.28
CA ALA A 191 -10.44 13.39 -21.09
C ALA A 191 -9.91 14.04 -19.80
N PRO A 192 -9.69 15.37 -19.78
CA PRO A 192 -9.25 16.06 -18.56
C PRO A 192 -10.19 15.80 -17.39
N GLY A 193 -9.65 15.37 -16.25
CA GLY A 193 -10.43 15.15 -15.01
C GLY A 193 -11.12 13.80 -14.87
N THR A 194 -11.06 12.92 -15.87
CA THR A 194 -11.67 11.58 -15.74
C THR A 194 -10.91 10.66 -14.80
N GLY A 195 -9.65 10.96 -14.46
CA GLY A 195 -8.80 10.12 -13.63
C GLY A 195 -8.64 8.68 -14.15
N ASN A 196 -9.34 8.36 -15.22
CA ASN A 196 -9.41 7.05 -15.84
C ASN A 196 -8.89 7.18 -17.28
N PRO A 197 -7.64 6.80 -17.56
CA PRO A 197 -7.25 6.56 -18.94
C PRO A 197 -8.02 5.31 -19.38
N ASN A 198 -9.18 5.51 -19.97
CA ASN A 198 -9.84 4.45 -20.70
C ASN A 198 -8.95 4.16 -21.92
N PRO A 199 -8.25 3.03 -22.02
CA PRO A 199 -7.63 2.63 -23.25
C PRO A 199 -8.78 2.35 -24.21
N GLY A 200 -9.07 3.35 -25.05
CA GLY A 200 -10.13 3.27 -26.05
C GLY A 200 -9.96 1.99 -26.85
N ILE A 201 -11.09 1.38 -27.07
CA ILE A 201 -11.41 0.35 -28.07
C ILE A 201 -10.56 0.46 -29.32
#